data_0f10608bd7b22934ea1413caa798b521
#
_entry.id   0f10608bd7b22934ea1413caa798b521
#
_cell.length_a   1.000
_cell.length_b   1.000
_cell.length_c   1.000
_cell.angle_alpha   90.00
_cell.angle_beta   90.00
_cell.angle_gamma   90.00
#
_symmetry.space_group_name_H-M   'P 1'
#
loop_
_entity.id
_entity.type
_entity.pdbx_description
1 polymer ?
#
loop_
_entity_poly.entity_id
_entity_poly.type
_entity_poly.pdbx_seq_one_letter_code
_entity_poly.pdbx_strand_id
1 'polypeptide(L)'
;MATVDHTFTVDAPAAVVFAYLTDREKATVWQASLLEARFSPDEPVHKGTEIHEVRKLLGRKIESTVEVTEFETDRVFGGRVRSGPVPWQFRYRFEEADGSTRIDFHMEGEPGGFFRLAEPLVVRTVQKQLENDLSTLKELIETS
;
A
#
# COMPACT_ATOMS: atom_id res chain seq x y z
N MET A 1 2.29 -13.11 -14.66
CA MET A 1 2.02 -12.42 -13.39
C MET A 1 2.77 -11.09 -13.36
N ALA A 2 2.07 -10.03 -12.99
CA ALA A 2 2.69 -8.70 -12.87
C ALA A 2 3.23 -8.50 -11.46
N THR A 3 4.42 -7.91 -11.35
CA THR A 3 5.05 -7.62 -10.06
C THR A 3 5.52 -6.18 -9.99
N VAL A 4 5.48 -5.62 -8.79
CA VAL A 4 6.00 -4.29 -8.50
C VAL A 4 6.82 -4.39 -7.21
N ASP A 5 8.06 -3.94 -7.26
CA ASP A 5 8.97 -3.97 -6.11
C ASP A 5 9.57 -2.59 -5.88
N HIS A 6 9.74 -2.23 -4.61
CA HIS A 6 10.39 -0.98 -4.26
C HIS A 6 11.00 -1.07 -2.87
N THR A 7 12.22 -0.59 -2.75
CA THR A 7 12.93 -0.53 -1.46
C THR A 7 13.34 0.90 -1.20
N PHE A 8 13.10 1.37 0.02
CA PHE A 8 13.48 2.73 0.42
C PHE A 8 13.77 2.78 1.92
N THR A 9 14.41 3.84 2.36
CA THR A 9 14.78 4.03 3.76
C THR A 9 14.15 5.31 4.29
N VAL A 10 13.59 5.23 5.49
CA VAL A 10 13.03 6.39 6.20
C VAL A 10 13.87 6.64 7.44
N ASP A 11 14.25 7.89 7.67
CA ASP A 11 15.05 8.28 8.83
C ASP A 11 14.15 8.43 10.07
N ALA A 12 13.64 7.31 10.54
CA ALA A 12 12.79 7.21 11.73
C ALA A 12 12.76 5.76 12.19
N PRO A 13 12.46 5.51 13.50
CA PRO A 13 12.33 4.14 14.01
C PRO A 13 11.19 3.39 13.34
N ALA A 14 11.30 2.06 13.28
CA ALA A 14 10.28 1.21 12.67
C ALA A 14 8.90 1.41 13.29
N ALA A 15 8.82 1.63 14.59
CA ALA A 15 7.54 1.86 15.27
C ALA A 15 6.82 3.10 14.73
N VAL A 16 7.58 4.16 14.44
CA VAL A 16 7.01 5.41 13.91
C VAL A 16 6.53 5.20 12.47
N VAL A 17 7.37 4.57 11.64
CA VAL A 17 7.04 4.33 10.23
C VAL A 17 5.84 3.39 10.10
N PHE A 18 5.86 2.29 10.86
CA PHE A 18 4.80 1.30 10.82
C PHE A 18 3.45 1.91 11.26
N ALA A 19 3.47 2.67 12.38
CA ALA A 19 2.27 3.32 12.88
C ALA A 19 1.68 4.29 11.86
N TYR A 20 2.51 5.07 11.19
CA TYR A 20 2.07 6.03 10.19
C TYR A 20 1.47 5.32 8.97
N LEU A 21 2.17 4.32 8.46
CA LEU A 21 1.77 3.60 7.25
C LEU A 21 0.46 2.84 7.44
N THR A 22 0.22 2.30 8.65
CA THR A 22 -0.99 1.53 8.95
C THR A 22 -2.09 2.36 9.60
N ASP A 23 -1.89 3.66 9.80
CA ASP A 23 -2.90 4.55 10.39
C ASP A 23 -4.02 4.78 9.37
N ARG A 24 -5.22 4.26 9.71
CA ARG A 24 -6.38 4.37 8.83
C ARG A 24 -6.79 5.82 8.53
N GLU A 25 -6.53 6.73 9.44
CA GLU A 25 -6.87 8.14 9.25
C GLU A 25 -5.92 8.86 8.30
N LYS A 26 -4.76 8.28 8.03
CA LYS A 26 -3.75 8.86 7.15
C LYS A 26 -3.67 8.21 5.77
N ALA A 27 -4.46 7.17 5.53
CA ALA A 27 -4.38 6.41 4.27
C ALA A 27 -4.49 7.29 3.02
N THR A 28 -5.43 8.24 3.00
CA THR A 28 -5.61 9.14 1.85
C THR A 28 -4.66 10.33 1.87
N VAL A 29 -3.90 10.52 2.95
CA VAL A 29 -2.96 11.64 3.07
C VAL A 29 -1.72 11.41 2.22
N TRP A 30 -1.19 10.19 2.24
CA TRP A 30 0.06 9.91 1.50
C TRP A 30 -0.16 9.13 0.20
N GLN A 31 -1.33 8.56 -0.03
CA GLN A 31 -1.63 7.81 -1.26
C GLN A 31 -2.47 8.65 -2.22
N ALA A 32 -1.83 9.25 -3.21
CA ALA A 32 -2.48 10.20 -4.12
C ALA A 32 -3.60 9.58 -4.96
N SER A 33 -3.47 8.28 -5.34
CA SER A 33 -4.49 7.61 -6.15
C SER A 33 -5.67 7.09 -5.34
N LEU A 34 -5.56 7.10 -4.00
CA LEU A 34 -6.61 6.62 -3.11
C LEU A 34 -7.61 7.73 -2.84
N LEU A 35 -8.81 7.60 -3.39
CA LEU A 35 -9.87 8.62 -3.27
C LEU A 35 -10.67 8.45 -1.98
N GLU A 36 -10.94 7.21 -1.58
CA GLU A 36 -11.68 6.87 -0.37
C GLU A 36 -11.14 5.58 0.22
N ALA A 37 -11.16 5.48 1.53
CA ALA A 37 -10.83 4.24 2.24
C ALA A 37 -11.72 4.14 3.48
N ARG A 38 -12.47 3.05 3.61
CA ARG A 38 -13.28 2.75 4.79
C ARG A 38 -12.79 1.44 5.39
N PHE A 39 -12.53 1.47 6.67
CA PHE A 39 -11.98 0.33 7.41
C PHE A 39 -13.07 -0.34 8.24
N SER A 40 -13.16 -1.65 8.15
CA SER A 40 -14.14 -2.44 8.87
C SER A 40 -13.45 -3.61 9.57
N PRO A 41 -13.63 -3.80 10.87
CA PRO A 41 -14.45 -3.00 11.78
C PRO A 41 -13.87 -1.60 12.05
N ASP A 42 -14.65 -0.74 12.67
CA ASP A 42 -14.23 0.64 13.00
C ASP A 42 -13.32 0.64 14.23
N GLU A 43 -12.09 0.19 14.02
CA GLU A 43 -11.06 0.09 15.05
C GLU A 43 -9.68 0.12 14.38
N PRO A 44 -8.59 0.23 15.14
CA PRO A 44 -7.24 0.23 14.54
C PRO A 44 -6.99 -0.99 13.67
N VAL A 45 -6.18 -0.82 12.64
CA VAL A 45 -5.89 -1.88 11.67
C VAL A 45 -5.22 -3.07 12.36
N HIS A 46 -5.66 -4.26 12.00
CA HIS A 46 -5.12 -5.52 12.47
C HIS A 46 -5.34 -6.61 11.40
N LYS A 47 -4.82 -7.81 11.65
CA LYS A 47 -5.06 -8.93 10.74
C LYS A 47 -6.56 -9.22 10.67
N GLY A 48 -7.09 -9.29 9.46
CA GLY A 48 -8.52 -9.50 9.23
C GLY A 48 -9.32 -8.24 8.96
N THR A 49 -8.72 -7.07 9.17
CA THR A 49 -9.38 -5.80 8.80
C THR A 49 -9.69 -5.81 7.31
N GLU A 50 -10.90 -5.34 6.96
CA GLU A 50 -11.27 -5.14 5.56
C GLU A 50 -11.22 -3.65 5.23
N ILE A 51 -10.64 -3.33 4.09
CA ILE A 51 -10.51 -1.96 3.60
C ILE A 51 -11.32 -1.86 2.31
N HIS A 52 -12.39 -1.06 2.35
CA HIS A 52 -13.18 -0.77 1.16
C HIS A 52 -12.61 0.50 0.55
N GLU A 53 -11.96 0.37 -0.57
CA GLU A 53 -11.26 1.51 -1.16
C GLU A 53 -11.72 1.82 -2.58
N VAL A 54 -11.63 3.12 -2.92
CA VAL A 54 -11.85 3.62 -4.27
C VAL A 54 -10.54 4.26 -4.71
N ARG A 55 -9.98 3.75 -5.79
CA ARG A 55 -8.73 4.26 -6.37
C ARG A 55 -8.94 4.68 -7.80
N LYS A 56 -8.04 5.52 -8.29
CA LYS A 56 -8.01 5.90 -9.69
C LYS A 56 -6.81 5.22 -10.35
N LEU A 57 -7.07 4.49 -11.44
CA LEU A 57 -6.02 3.81 -12.22
C LEU A 57 -6.31 3.97 -13.70
N LEU A 58 -5.37 4.55 -14.45
CA LEU A 58 -5.51 4.81 -15.88
C LEU A 58 -6.82 5.55 -16.21
N GLY A 59 -7.16 6.57 -15.40
CA GLY A 59 -8.36 7.35 -15.59
C GLY A 59 -9.66 6.69 -15.16
N ARG A 60 -9.60 5.47 -14.63
CA ARG A 60 -10.79 4.71 -14.19
C ARG A 60 -10.85 4.64 -12.67
N LYS A 61 -12.06 4.77 -12.14
CA LYS A 61 -12.28 4.52 -10.71
C LYS A 61 -12.41 3.03 -10.48
N ILE A 62 -11.65 2.52 -9.52
CA ILE A 62 -11.65 1.11 -9.15
C ILE A 62 -12.12 1.00 -7.71
N GLU A 63 -13.19 0.24 -7.49
CA GLU A 63 -13.67 -0.09 -6.16
C GLU A 63 -13.18 -1.50 -5.80
N SER A 64 -12.56 -1.64 -4.65
CA SER A 64 -11.99 -2.90 -4.20
C SER A 64 -12.20 -3.09 -2.72
N THR A 65 -12.28 -4.36 -2.31
CA THR A 65 -12.21 -4.74 -0.91
C THR A 65 -10.89 -5.46 -0.68
N VAL A 66 -10.09 -4.93 0.22
CA VAL A 66 -8.78 -5.48 0.57
C VAL A 66 -8.86 -6.06 1.97
N GLU A 67 -8.33 -7.27 2.13
CA GLU A 67 -8.22 -7.90 3.45
C GLU A 67 -6.79 -7.81 3.92
N VAL A 68 -6.60 -7.36 5.17
CA VAL A 68 -5.27 -7.37 5.80
C VAL A 68 -4.97 -8.82 6.21
N THR A 69 -3.99 -9.42 5.54
CA THR A 69 -3.63 -10.83 5.72
C THR A 69 -2.40 -11.04 6.58
N GLU A 70 -1.55 -10.01 6.70
CA GLU A 70 -0.35 -10.06 7.53
C GLU A 70 -0.24 -8.76 8.33
N PHE A 71 -0.04 -8.91 9.62
CA PHE A 71 0.11 -7.76 10.51
C PHE A 71 0.98 -8.17 11.70
N GLU A 72 2.26 -7.85 11.62
CA GLU A 72 3.22 -8.05 12.72
C GLU A 72 3.79 -6.68 13.04
N THR A 73 3.49 -6.19 14.22
CA THR A 73 3.87 -4.83 14.63
C THR A 73 5.33 -4.53 14.35
N ASP A 74 5.58 -3.42 13.65
CA ASP A 74 6.89 -2.89 13.28
C ASP A 74 7.70 -3.80 12.33
N ARG A 75 7.12 -4.87 11.80
CA ARG A 75 7.85 -5.83 10.98
C ARG A 75 7.21 -6.13 9.63
N VAL A 76 5.91 -6.42 9.60
CA VAL A 76 5.23 -6.83 8.37
C VAL A 76 3.81 -6.28 8.31
N PHE A 77 3.44 -5.75 7.17
CA PHE A 77 2.06 -5.38 6.88
C PHE A 77 1.75 -5.80 5.44
N GLY A 78 0.71 -6.59 5.28
CA GLY A 78 0.32 -7.07 3.96
C GLY A 78 -1.16 -7.31 3.84
N GLY A 79 -1.62 -7.38 2.60
CA GLY A 79 -3.01 -7.62 2.30
C GLY A 79 -3.22 -8.16 0.91
N ARG A 80 -4.47 -8.50 0.62
CA ARG A 80 -4.86 -8.97 -0.71
C ARG A 80 -6.23 -8.43 -1.07
N VAL A 81 -6.45 -8.22 -2.36
CA VAL A 81 -7.76 -7.83 -2.87
C VAL A 81 -8.67 -9.06 -2.84
N ARG A 82 -9.78 -8.96 -2.12
CA ARG A 82 -10.80 -10.02 -2.07
C ARG A 82 -11.83 -9.87 -3.17
N SER A 83 -12.18 -8.64 -3.50
CA SER A 83 -13.08 -8.35 -4.59
C SER A 83 -12.65 -7.06 -5.28
N GLY A 84 -12.72 -7.06 -6.60
CA GLY A 84 -12.31 -5.91 -7.41
C GLY A 84 -11.77 -6.37 -8.74
N PRO A 85 -11.60 -5.44 -9.70
CA PRO A 85 -11.18 -5.80 -11.06
C PRO A 85 -9.71 -6.15 -11.20
N VAL A 86 -8.88 -5.81 -10.20
CA VAL A 86 -7.44 -6.09 -10.24
C VAL A 86 -7.06 -6.89 -9.00
N PRO A 87 -6.98 -8.24 -9.12
CA PRO A 87 -6.69 -9.10 -7.98
C PRO A 87 -5.19 -9.18 -7.70
N TRP A 88 -4.72 -8.38 -6.79
CA TRP A 88 -3.32 -8.41 -6.38
C TRP A 88 -3.19 -8.53 -4.86
N GLN A 89 -1.95 -8.88 -4.43
CA GLN A 89 -1.57 -8.93 -3.03
C GLN A 89 -0.27 -8.15 -2.85
N PHE A 90 -0.10 -7.60 -1.65
CA PHE A 90 1.05 -6.76 -1.36
C PHE A 90 1.60 -7.06 0.03
N ARG A 91 2.88 -6.70 0.23
CA ARG A 91 3.56 -6.85 1.51
C ARG A 91 4.61 -5.75 1.68
N TYR A 92 4.59 -5.15 2.87
CA TYR A 92 5.65 -4.25 3.35
C TYR A 92 6.42 -4.98 4.44
N ARG A 93 7.74 -4.99 4.33
CA ARG A 93 8.63 -5.50 5.39
C ARG A 93 9.46 -4.35 5.91
N PHE A 94 9.59 -4.27 7.24
CA PHE A 94 10.26 -3.19 7.94
C PHE A 94 11.46 -3.75 8.68
N GLU A 95 12.63 -3.13 8.50
CA GLU A 95 13.86 -3.53 9.19
C GLU A 95 14.58 -2.27 9.66
N GLU A 96 14.69 -2.13 10.99
CA GLU A 96 15.34 -0.97 11.59
C GLU A 96 16.82 -1.24 11.83
N ALA A 97 17.65 -0.23 11.56
CA ALA A 97 19.07 -0.23 11.88
C ALA A 97 19.50 1.22 12.17
N ASP A 98 20.10 1.44 13.33
CA ASP A 98 20.64 2.74 13.74
C ASP A 98 19.64 3.90 13.67
N GLY A 99 18.40 3.64 14.06
CA GLY A 99 17.36 4.66 14.11
C GLY A 99 16.70 4.97 12.76
N SER A 100 17.11 4.29 11.70
CA SER A 100 16.48 4.39 10.38
C SER A 100 15.83 3.07 10.04
N THR A 101 14.82 3.09 9.19
CA THR A 101 14.07 1.89 8.80
C THR A 101 14.12 1.69 7.29
N ARG A 102 14.54 0.49 6.89
CA ARG A 102 14.43 0.06 5.49
C ARG A 102 13.08 -0.60 5.31
N ILE A 103 12.38 -0.22 4.27
CA ILE A 103 11.08 -0.79 3.92
C ILE A 103 11.22 -1.46 2.55
N ASP A 104 10.89 -2.75 2.49
CA ASP A 104 10.83 -3.50 1.24
C ASP A 104 9.36 -3.75 0.92
N PHE A 105 8.92 -3.24 -0.22
CA PHE A 105 7.57 -3.43 -0.73
C PHE A 105 7.58 -4.39 -1.89
N HIS A 106 6.65 -5.34 -1.87
CA HIS A 106 6.42 -6.27 -2.97
C HIS A 106 4.93 -6.39 -3.23
N MET A 107 4.55 -6.34 -4.50
CA MET A 107 3.17 -6.54 -4.92
C MET A 107 3.15 -7.42 -6.15
N GLU A 108 2.19 -8.34 -6.22
CA GLU A 108 2.00 -9.20 -7.37
C GLU A 108 0.52 -9.45 -7.64
N GLY A 109 0.20 -9.70 -8.91
CA GLY A 109 -1.17 -9.98 -9.30
C GLY A 109 -1.31 -10.14 -10.80
N GLU A 110 -2.53 -10.44 -11.24
CA GLU A 110 -2.86 -10.56 -12.65
C GLU A 110 -4.02 -9.64 -12.97
N PRO A 111 -3.74 -8.49 -13.64
CA PRO A 111 -4.82 -7.61 -14.09
C PRO A 111 -5.76 -8.36 -15.02
N GLY A 112 -7.06 -8.16 -14.85
CA GLY A 112 -8.09 -8.76 -15.70
C GLY A 112 -8.78 -7.74 -16.59
N GLY A 113 -9.53 -8.22 -17.58
CA GLY A 113 -10.31 -7.38 -18.48
C GLY A 113 -9.49 -6.31 -19.19
N PHE A 114 -9.95 -5.07 -19.11
CA PHE A 114 -9.24 -3.92 -19.69
C PHE A 114 -7.79 -3.83 -19.23
N PHE A 115 -7.56 -4.05 -17.93
CA PHE A 115 -6.23 -3.91 -17.35
C PHE A 115 -5.27 -5.02 -17.80
N ARG A 116 -5.80 -6.17 -18.21
CA ARG A 116 -4.97 -7.27 -18.74
C ARG A 116 -4.34 -6.88 -20.08
N LEU A 117 -5.13 -6.26 -20.95
CA LEU A 117 -4.64 -5.81 -22.25
C LEU A 117 -3.60 -4.71 -22.11
N ALA A 118 -3.71 -3.90 -21.07
CA ALA A 118 -2.81 -2.78 -20.81
C ALA A 118 -1.77 -3.12 -19.73
N GLU A 119 -1.49 -4.42 -19.48
CA GLU A 119 -0.63 -4.85 -18.38
C GLU A 119 0.71 -4.09 -18.28
N PRO A 120 1.50 -3.93 -19.34
CA PRO A 120 2.77 -3.20 -19.23
C PRO A 120 2.57 -1.75 -18.77
N LEU A 121 1.49 -1.12 -19.23
CA LEU A 121 1.17 0.25 -18.84
C LEU A 121 0.66 0.29 -17.39
N VAL A 122 -0.13 -0.71 -16.99
CA VAL A 122 -0.63 -0.84 -15.62
C VAL A 122 0.55 -0.96 -14.65
N VAL A 123 1.49 -1.86 -14.94
CA VAL A 123 2.67 -2.09 -14.09
C VAL A 123 3.49 -0.80 -13.96
N ARG A 124 3.75 -0.13 -15.06
CA ARG A 124 4.52 1.13 -15.05
C ARG A 124 3.81 2.20 -14.25
N THR A 125 2.50 2.34 -14.43
CA THR A 125 1.70 3.35 -13.73
C THR A 125 1.68 3.08 -12.22
N VAL A 126 1.44 1.83 -11.84
CA VAL A 126 1.41 1.43 -10.41
C VAL A 126 2.79 1.62 -9.78
N GLN A 127 3.86 1.22 -10.47
CA GLN A 127 5.23 1.41 -9.99
C GLN A 127 5.49 2.90 -9.71
N LYS A 128 5.14 3.76 -10.64
CA LYS A 128 5.38 5.20 -10.50
C LYS A 128 4.52 5.82 -9.40
N GLN A 129 3.25 5.44 -9.33
CA GLN A 129 2.36 5.93 -8.26
C GLN A 129 2.88 5.51 -6.89
N LEU A 130 3.30 4.25 -6.77
CA LEU A 130 3.82 3.72 -5.52
C LEU A 130 5.09 4.47 -5.08
N GLU A 131 6.03 4.67 -5.99
CA GLU A 131 7.27 5.39 -5.69
C GLU A 131 6.96 6.81 -5.22
N ASN A 132 6.03 7.49 -5.87
CA ASN A 132 5.61 8.82 -5.49
C ASN A 132 4.93 8.83 -4.12
N ASP A 133 4.03 7.89 -3.87
CA ASP A 133 3.31 7.80 -2.60
C ASP A 133 4.25 7.50 -1.45
N LEU A 134 5.18 6.58 -1.63
CA LEU A 134 6.14 6.23 -0.59
C LEU A 134 7.17 7.34 -0.35
N SER A 135 7.49 8.11 -1.38
CA SER A 135 8.30 9.32 -1.22
C SER A 135 7.56 10.37 -0.39
N THR A 136 6.25 10.51 -0.60
CA THR A 136 5.40 11.40 0.19
C THR A 136 5.35 10.94 1.65
N LEU A 137 5.15 9.64 1.86
CA LEU A 137 5.14 9.05 3.20
C LEU A 137 6.45 9.34 3.95
N LYS A 138 7.57 9.10 3.28
CA LYS A 138 8.91 9.37 3.83
C LYS A 138 9.06 10.83 4.24
N GLU A 139 8.69 11.75 3.35
CA GLU A 139 8.79 13.18 3.61
C GLU A 139 7.93 13.60 4.79
N LEU A 140 6.68 13.13 4.84
CA LEU A 140 5.78 13.46 5.93
C LEU A 140 6.29 12.97 7.28
N ILE A 141 6.85 11.77 7.33
CA ILE A 141 7.42 11.22 8.56
C ILE A 141 8.67 11.98 8.99
N GLU A 142 9.58 12.25 8.06
CA GLU A 142 10.86 12.88 8.37
C GLU A 142 10.74 14.35 8.74
N THR A 143 9.66 15.01 8.35
CA THR A 143 9.44 16.43 8.64
C THR A 143 8.47 16.68 9.79
N SER A 144 7.93 15.62 10.39
CA SER A 144 6.98 15.77 11.50
C SER A 144 7.67 15.88 12.86
#